data_4d7348554a873f918c8db97928a8f7a0
#
_entry.id   4d7348554a873f918c8db97928a8f7a0
#
_cell.length_a   1.000
_cell.length_b   1.000
_cell.length_c   1.000
_cell.angle_alpha   90.00
_cell.angle_beta   90.00
_cell.angle_gamma   90.00
#
_symmetry.space_group_name_H-M   'P 1'
#
loop_
_entity.id
_entity.type
_entity.pdbx_description
1 polymer ?
#
loop_
_entity_poly.entity_id
_entity_poly.type
_entity_poly.pdbx_seq_one_letter_code
_entity_poly.pdbx_strand_id
1 'polypeptide(L)'
;PVEHILMFGTTFVEAVTMFYGAEKVKEPFILYMQTQNIELTRSIAAAYYYEPLHTKALELYSHVIIAGLKKKSGLTKRDEFLLRMAIILYQIGKYVNLLDSQAHAWNLIRGTDIFGISDKEKDIVASVVYYDHKGNPSDDDTPFRILSDTAKMTALKLISIFRMVRAMDISRKQKMKDITARATGDILIIEYDSRENTALETWMFDKNKEFFENVYGLEVKLERR
;
A
#
# COMPACT_ATOMS: atom_id res chain seq x y z
N PRO A 1 -25.82 -12.38 23.45
CA PRO A 1 -25.73 -10.94 23.77
C PRO A 1 -24.49 -10.27 23.17
N VAL A 2 -23.42 -11.02 22.77
CA VAL A 2 -22.17 -10.48 22.20
C VAL A 2 -22.31 -10.19 20.71
N GLU A 3 -23.16 -10.91 20.00
CA GLU A 3 -23.36 -10.77 18.55
C GLU A 3 -23.97 -9.41 18.13
N HIS A 4 -24.77 -8.81 19.00
CA HIS A 4 -25.38 -7.50 18.75
C HIS A 4 -24.42 -6.32 18.94
N ILE A 5 -23.31 -6.51 19.65
CA ILE A 5 -22.30 -5.45 19.93
C ILE A 5 -21.39 -5.24 18.72
N LEU A 6 -21.20 -6.25 17.90
CA LEU A 6 -20.34 -6.18 16.70
C LEU A 6 -20.94 -5.36 15.55
N MET A 7 -22.25 -5.13 15.54
CA MET A 7 -22.95 -4.35 14.48
C MET A 7 -22.83 -2.83 14.64
N PHE A 8 -22.35 -2.32 15.76
CA PHE A 8 -22.30 -0.88 16.07
C PHE A 8 -20.88 -0.47 16.46
N GLY A 9 -19.92 -0.58 15.53
CA GLY A 9 -18.49 -0.37 15.79
C GLY A 9 -18.14 0.93 16.52
N THR A 10 -18.80 2.04 16.24
CA THR A 10 -18.60 3.31 16.95
C THR A 10 -19.13 3.27 18.37
N THR A 11 -20.31 2.69 18.61
CA THR A 11 -20.95 2.59 19.93
C THR A 11 -20.20 1.61 20.86
N PHE A 12 -19.58 0.57 20.29
CA PHE A 12 -18.74 -0.35 21.07
C PHE A 12 -17.46 0.34 21.53
N VAL A 13 -16.80 1.11 20.65
CA VAL A 13 -15.61 1.90 21.02
C VAL A 13 -15.96 2.90 22.11
N GLU A 14 -17.07 3.61 21.99
CA GLU A 14 -17.53 4.57 23.00
C GLU A 14 -17.82 3.90 24.32
N ALA A 15 -18.52 2.77 24.33
CA ALA A 15 -18.84 2.02 25.54
C ALA A 15 -17.57 1.47 26.23
N VAL A 16 -16.64 0.89 25.47
CA VAL A 16 -15.38 0.37 26.01
C VAL A 16 -14.47 1.51 26.49
N THR A 17 -14.48 2.64 25.80
CA THR A 17 -13.74 3.85 26.19
C THR A 17 -14.28 4.45 27.49
N MET A 18 -15.58 4.43 27.71
CA MET A 18 -16.20 4.86 28.97
C MET A 18 -15.83 3.93 30.15
N PHE A 19 -15.71 2.63 29.94
CA PHE A 19 -15.43 1.66 31.00
C PHE A 19 -13.96 1.50 31.36
N TYR A 20 -13.03 1.64 30.40
CA TYR A 20 -11.60 1.32 30.59
C TYR A 20 -10.66 2.50 30.47
N GLY A 21 -11.17 3.70 30.15
CA GLY A 21 -10.36 4.89 29.89
C GLY A 21 -9.80 4.93 28.46
N ALA A 22 -9.95 6.07 27.81
CA ALA A 22 -9.73 6.27 26.37
C ALA A 22 -8.36 5.84 25.84
N GLU A 23 -7.29 6.01 26.65
CA GLU A 23 -5.93 5.79 26.15
C GLU A 23 -5.49 4.32 26.12
N LYS A 24 -5.97 3.48 27.02
CA LYS A 24 -5.54 2.07 27.13
C LYS A 24 -6.20 1.14 26.09
N VAL A 25 -7.35 1.53 25.53
CA VAL A 25 -8.16 0.67 24.65
C VAL A 25 -8.04 1.11 23.19
N LYS A 26 -7.71 2.36 22.95
CA LYS A 26 -7.72 2.95 21.60
C LYS A 26 -6.72 2.29 20.65
N GLU A 27 -5.47 2.10 21.04
CA GLU A 27 -4.45 1.51 20.16
C GLU A 27 -4.70 0.02 19.84
N PRO A 28 -4.97 -0.86 20.83
CA PRO A 28 -5.27 -2.27 20.53
C PRO A 28 -6.52 -2.43 19.66
N PHE A 29 -7.55 -1.60 19.88
CA PHE A 29 -8.77 -1.65 19.10
C PHE A 29 -8.54 -1.19 17.64
N ILE A 30 -7.81 -0.09 17.43
CA ILE A 30 -7.45 0.37 16.09
C ILE A 30 -6.67 -0.72 15.35
N LEU A 31 -5.71 -1.36 16.00
CA LEU A 31 -4.92 -2.45 15.42
C LEU A 31 -5.79 -3.65 15.07
N TYR A 32 -6.71 -4.04 15.96
CA TYR A 32 -7.68 -5.10 15.69
C TYR A 32 -8.55 -4.78 14.48
N MET A 33 -9.12 -3.57 14.42
CA MET A 33 -9.96 -3.14 13.30
C MET A 33 -9.17 -3.09 11.99
N GLN A 34 -7.93 -2.62 12.00
CA GLN A 34 -7.08 -2.64 10.81
C GLN A 34 -6.80 -4.07 10.33
N THR A 35 -6.60 -5.02 11.25
CA THR A 35 -6.41 -6.43 10.90
C THR A 35 -7.67 -7.00 10.25
N GLN A 36 -8.85 -6.77 10.83
CA GLN A 36 -10.12 -7.22 10.24
C GLN A 36 -10.36 -6.60 8.86
N ASN A 37 -10.03 -5.32 8.69
CA ASN A 37 -10.17 -4.63 7.41
C ASN A 37 -9.23 -5.19 6.33
N ILE A 38 -8.02 -5.59 6.69
CA ILE A 38 -7.09 -6.26 5.76
C ILE A 38 -7.65 -7.62 5.34
N GLU A 39 -8.20 -8.42 6.24
CA GLU A 39 -8.80 -9.71 5.88
C GLU A 39 -10.05 -9.54 5.00
N LEU A 40 -10.89 -8.55 5.29
CA LEU A 40 -12.02 -8.19 4.41
C LEU A 40 -11.51 -7.75 3.03
N THR A 41 -10.48 -6.92 2.97
CA THR A 41 -9.87 -6.48 1.72
C THR A 41 -9.31 -7.65 0.90
N ARG A 42 -8.70 -8.65 1.55
CA ARG A 42 -8.26 -9.91 0.90
C ARG A 42 -9.44 -10.71 0.36
N SER A 43 -10.54 -10.77 1.10
CA SER A 43 -11.76 -11.45 0.67
C SER A 43 -12.37 -10.77 -0.56
N ILE A 44 -12.39 -9.44 -0.60
CA ILE A 44 -12.79 -8.67 -1.77
C ILE A 44 -11.86 -8.99 -2.96
N ALA A 45 -10.54 -8.91 -2.77
CA ALA A 45 -9.58 -9.19 -3.83
C ALA A 45 -9.73 -10.63 -4.38
N ALA A 46 -9.95 -11.61 -3.50
CA ALA A 46 -10.13 -13.02 -3.86
C ALA A 46 -11.40 -13.27 -4.70
N ALA A 47 -12.43 -12.45 -4.54
CA ALA A 47 -13.65 -12.53 -5.35
C ALA A 47 -13.44 -12.08 -6.81
N TYR A 48 -12.36 -11.35 -7.09
CA TYR A 48 -12.02 -10.85 -8.42
C TYR A 48 -10.74 -11.51 -8.96
N TYR A 49 -9.56 -10.94 -8.65
CA TYR A 49 -8.27 -11.47 -9.08
C TYR A 49 -7.23 -11.21 -7.98
N TYR A 50 -6.66 -12.27 -7.46
CA TYR A 50 -5.75 -12.21 -6.33
C TYR A 50 -4.62 -13.23 -6.42
N GLU A 51 -3.37 -12.78 -6.23
CA GLU A 51 -2.17 -13.62 -6.21
C GLU A 51 -1.52 -13.57 -4.81
N PRO A 52 -1.85 -14.49 -3.91
CA PRO A 52 -1.48 -14.39 -2.49
C PRO A 52 0.02 -14.29 -2.24
N LEU A 53 0.85 -15.08 -2.92
CA LEU A 53 2.30 -15.11 -2.71
C LEU A 53 2.96 -13.80 -3.15
N HIS A 54 2.57 -13.32 -4.34
CA HIS A 54 3.05 -12.05 -4.86
C HIS A 54 2.62 -10.88 -3.96
N THR A 55 1.34 -10.80 -3.63
CA THR A 55 0.81 -9.75 -2.74
C THR A 55 1.53 -9.73 -1.39
N LYS A 56 1.73 -10.91 -0.76
CA LYS A 56 2.45 -11.03 0.50
C LYS A 56 3.89 -10.54 0.40
N ALA A 57 4.57 -10.82 -0.72
CA ALA A 57 5.91 -10.30 -0.95
C ALA A 57 5.92 -8.77 -1.04
N LEU A 58 4.99 -8.17 -1.80
CA LEU A 58 4.88 -6.71 -1.90
C LEU A 58 4.56 -6.04 -0.56
N GLU A 59 3.67 -6.65 0.25
CA GLU A 59 3.38 -6.15 1.61
C GLU A 59 4.64 -6.16 2.49
N LEU A 60 5.43 -7.25 2.46
CA LEU A 60 6.68 -7.35 3.19
C LEU A 60 7.69 -6.30 2.72
N TYR A 61 7.90 -6.17 1.41
CA TYR A 61 8.86 -5.23 0.83
C TYR A 61 8.49 -3.78 1.17
N SER A 62 7.22 -3.42 1.06
CA SER A 62 6.75 -2.07 1.40
C SER A 62 6.95 -1.76 2.89
N HIS A 63 6.65 -2.70 3.77
CA HIS A 63 6.87 -2.55 5.22
C HIS A 63 8.36 -2.32 5.53
N VAL A 64 9.25 -3.13 4.96
CA VAL A 64 10.71 -3.02 5.17
C VAL A 64 11.23 -1.68 4.66
N ILE A 65 10.80 -1.22 3.49
CA ILE A 65 11.22 0.07 2.92
C ILE A 65 10.75 1.23 3.80
N ILE A 66 9.47 1.24 4.21
CA ILE A 66 8.92 2.30 5.07
C ILE A 66 9.67 2.31 6.42
N ALA A 67 9.91 1.16 7.02
CA ALA A 67 10.69 1.04 8.26
C ALA A 67 12.12 1.55 8.09
N GLY A 68 12.76 1.26 6.96
CA GLY A 68 14.11 1.74 6.62
C GLY A 68 14.20 3.24 6.42
N LEU A 69 13.17 3.87 5.86
CA LEU A 69 13.06 5.32 5.70
C LEU A 69 12.89 6.05 7.04
N LYS A 70 12.35 5.39 8.07
CA LYS A 70 12.09 5.98 9.40
C LYS A 70 11.33 7.31 9.29
N LYS A 71 11.83 8.34 9.99
CA LYS A 71 11.22 9.69 9.97
C LYS A 71 11.25 10.35 8.58
N LYS A 72 12.16 9.95 7.70
CA LYS A 72 12.25 10.51 6.32
C LYS A 72 11.06 10.12 5.45
N SER A 73 10.34 9.06 5.76
CA SER A 73 9.14 8.69 5.01
C SER A 73 8.07 9.77 5.09
N GLY A 74 7.94 10.44 6.25
CA GLY A 74 6.84 11.35 6.53
C GLY A 74 5.47 10.67 6.37
N LEU A 75 5.42 9.33 6.48
CA LEU A 75 4.21 8.51 6.45
C LEU A 75 3.82 8.12 7.88
N THR A 76 2.52 8.05 8.10
CA THR A 76 1.93 7.54 9.33
C THR A 76 1.68 6.03 9.22
N LYS A 77 1.39 5.37 10.33
CA LYS A 77 0.91 3.97 10.34
C LYS A 77 -0.40 3.82 9.53
N ARG A 78 -1.21 4.89 9.46
CA ARG A 78 -2.43 4.90 8.66
C ARG A 78 -2.12 4.91 7.16
N ASP A 79 -1.13 5.66 6.73
CA ASP A 79 -0.70 5.69 5.32
C ASP A 79 -0.11 4.34 4.90
N GLU A 80 0.67 3.69 5.78
CA GLU A 80 1.16 2.32 5.55
C GLU A 80 0.00 1.32 5.39
N PHE A 81 -1.03 1.45 6.21
CA PHE A 81 -2.25 0.64 6.09
C PHE A 81 -2.95 0.86 4.75
N LEU A 82 -3.08 2.11 4.27
CA LEU A 82 -3.66 2.42 2.96
C LEU A 82 -2.83 1.85 1.81
N LEU A 83 -1.51 1.90 1.89
CA LEU A 83 -0.62 1.26 0.92
C LEU A 83 -0.84 -0.25 0.89
N ARG A 84 -0.96 -0.88 2.04
CA ARG A 84 -1.21 -2.32 2.14
C ARG A 84 -2.55 -2.70 1.48
N MET A 85 -3.60 -1.90 1.66
CA MET A 85 -4.87 -2.09 0.96
C MET A 85 -4.71 -1.95 -0.55
N ALA A 86 -4.00 -0.93 -1.02
CA ALA A 86 -3.71 -0.75 -2.44
C ALA A 86 -2.97 -1.96 -3.03
N ILE A 87 -1.97 -2.49 -2.34
CA ILE A 87 -1.22 -3.69 -2.73
C ILE A 87 -2.13 -4.92 -2.85
N ILE A 88 -3.11 -5.07 -1.97
CA ILE A 88 -4.05 -6.20 -2.02
C ILE A 88 -5.03 -6.04 -3.21
N LEU A 89 -5.48 -4.82 -3.47
CA LEU A 89 -6.56 -4.55 -4.43
C LEU A 89 -6.07 -4.25 -5.86
N TYR A 90 -4.78 -4.03 -6.11
CA TYR A 90 -4.33 -3.47 -7.39
C TYR A 90 -4.64 -4.34 -8.63
N GLN A 91 -4.88 -5.62 -8.44
CA GLN A 91 -5.14 -6.54 -9.55
C GLN A 91 -6.62 -6.79 -9.83
N ILE A 92 -7.55 -6.31 -8.99
CA ILE A 92 -8.99 -6.63 -9.10
C ILE A 92 -9.59 -6.19 -10.44
N GLY A 93 -9.05 -5.14 -11.06
CA GLY A 93 -9.50 -4.66 -12.35
C GLY A 93 -9.24 -5.63 -13.51
N LYS A 94 -8.32 -6.57 -13.37
CA LYS A 94 -8.05 -7.61 -14.36
C LYS A 94 -9.24 -8.56 -14.57
N TYR A 95 -10.10 -8.67 -13.56
CA TYR A 95 -11.34 -9.41 -13.65
C TYR A 95 -12.28 -8.83 -14.72
N VAL A 96 -12.30 -7.51 -14.85
CA VAL A 96 -13.14 -6.81 -15.83
C VAL A 96 -12.52 -6.87 -17.21
N ASN A 97 -11.27 -6.41 -17.33
CA ASN A 97 -10.49 -6.43 -18.57
C ASN A 97 -9.01 -6.30 -18.24
N LEU A 98 -8.16 -7.02 -19.00
CA LEU A 98 -6.70 -6.89 -18.89
C LEU A 98 -6.21 -5.55 -19.45
N LEU A 99 -6.86 -5.05 -20.50
CA LEU A 99 -6.60 -3.72 -21.04
C LEU A 99 -7.18 -2.68 -20.09
N ASP A 100 -6.38 -1.70 -19.70
CA ASP A 100 -6.75 -0.62 -18.78
C ASP A 100 -7.27 -1.12 -17.41
N SER A 101 -6.73 -2.25 -16.95
CA SER A 101 -7.12 -2.88 -15.69
C SER A 101 -7.01 -1.94 -14.48
N GLN A 102 -6.12 -0.94 -14.52
CA GLN A 102 -5.95 0.07 -13.48
C GLN A 102 -7.15 1.01 -13.36
N ALA A 103 -7.73 1.43 -14.50
CA ALA A 103 -8.96 2.23 -14.49
C ALA A 103 -10.16 1.42 -13.98
N HIS A 104 -10.23 0.15 -14.35
CA HIS A 104 -11.26 -0.75 -13.81
C HIS A 104 -11.09 -0.96 -12.30
N ALA A 105 -9.85 -1.18 -11.81
CA ALA A 105 -9.58 -1.30 -10.38
C ALA A 105 -9.94 0.00 -9.63
N TRP A 106 -9.59 1.16 -10.17
CA TRP A 106 -9.96 2.46 -9.60
C TRP A 106 -11.48 2.61 -9.43
N ASN A 107 -12.26 2.25 -10.45
CA ASN A 107 -13.72 2.30 -10.37
C ASN A 107 -14.28 1.29 -9.36
N LEU A 108 -13.77 0.05 -9.35
CA LEU A 108 -14.21 -0.98 -8.41
C LEU A 108 -13.92 -0.58 -6.95
N ILE A 109 -12.73 -0.08 -6.66
CA ILE A 109 -12.35 0.35 -5.29
C ILE A 109 -13.28 1.47 -4.82
N ARG A 110 -13.54 2.48 -5.66
CA ARG A 110 -14.41 3.59 -5.29
C ARG A 110 -15.87 3.18 -5.12
N GLY A 111 -16.34 2.25 -5.92
CA GLY A 111 -17.72 1.72 -5.86
C GLY A 111 -17.95 0.67 -4.78
N THR A 112 -16.89 0.20 -4.09
CA THR A 112 -17.02 -0.83 -3.06
C THR A 112 -17.04 -0.19 -1.67
N ASP A 113 -17.98 -0.64 -0.84
CA ASP A 113 -18.00 -0.25 0.56
C ASP A 113 -16.93 -1.03 1.33
N ILE A 114 -15.87 -0.35 1.74
CA ILE A 114 -14.80 -0.92 2.53
C ILE A 114 -14.90 -0.35 3.95
N PHE A 115 -15.27 -1.20 4.89
CA PHE A 115 -15.44 -0.80 6.28
C PHE A 115 -14.12 -0.24 6.85
N GLY A 116 -14.22 0.82 7.65
CA GLY A 116 -13.08 1.37 8.40
C GLY A 116 -12.14 2.27 7.61
N ILE A 117 -12.48 2.64 6.37
CA ILE A 117 -11.83 3.74 5.63
C ILE A 117 -12.88 4.75 5.18
N SER A 118 -12.50 6.02 5.20
CA SER A 118 -13.31 7.11 4.67
C SER A 118 -13.27 7.17 3.14
N ASP A 119 -14.23 7.85 2.50
CA ASP A 119 -14.22 8.05 1.05
C ASP A 119 -12.94 8.75 0.57
N LYS A 120 -12.41 9.70 1.34
CA LYS A 120 -11.12 10.35 1.03
C LYS A 120 -9.94 9.37 1.02
N GLU A 121 -9.90 8.45 1.98
CA GLU A 121 -8.88 7.40 2.03
C GLU A 121 -9.07 6.37 0.93
N LYS A 122 -10.32 6.06 0.60
CA LYS A 122 -10.66 5.20 -0.53
C LYS A 122 -10.17 5.80 -1.86
N ASP A 123 -10.32 7.12 -2.04
CA ASP A 123 -9.80 7.83 -3.20
C ASP A 123 -8.26 7.78 -3.27
N ILE A 124 -7.54 7.85 -2.12
CA ILE A 124 -6.08 7.66 -2.09
C ILE A 124 -5.72 6.25 -2.53
N VAL A 125 -6.34 5.21 -1.95
CA VAL A 125 -6.09 3.80 -2.31
C VAL A 125 -6.33 3.56 -3.81
N ALA A 126 -7.46 4.04 -4.32
CA ALA A 126 -7.82 3.91 -5.73
C ALA A 126 -6.80 4.62 -6.64
N SER A 127 -6.34 5.82 -6.26
CA SER A 127 -5.33 6.56 -7.02
C SER A 127 -3.98 5.86 -7.03
N VAL A 128 -3.55 5.29 -5.90
CA VAL A 128 -2.31 4.47 -5.85
C VAL A 128 -2.38 3.32 -6.84
N VAL A 129 -3.51 2.61 -6.89
CA VAL A 129 -3.73 1.50 -7.82
C VAL A 129 -3.78 1.98 -9.27
N TYR A 130 -4.43 3.11 -9.54
CA TYR A 130 -4.53 3.65 -10.89
C TYR A 130 -3.17 3.95 -11.52
N TYR A 131 -2.25 4.53 -10.72
CA TYR A 131 -0.92 4.94 -11.19
C TYR A 131 0.15 3.85 -11.10
N ASP A 132 -0.23 2.59 -10.90
CA ASP A 132 0.72 1.47 -10.86
C ASP A 132 1.58 1.36 -12.15
N HIS A 133 0.94 1.44 -13.33
CA HIS A 133 1.59 1.33 -14.65
C HIS A 133 1.43 2.55 -15.54
N LYS A 134 0.64 3.53 -15.13
CA LYS A 134 0.43 4.76 -15.89
C LYS A 134 1.57 5.74 -15.62
N GLY A 135 1.67 6.77 -16.45
CA GLY A 135 2.63 7.86 -16.26
C GLY A 135 2.61 8.48 -14.86
N ASN A 136 3.34 9.55 -14.66
CA ASN A 136 3.34 10.21 -13.37
C ASN A 136 1.99 10.89 -13.10
N PRO A 137 1.53 10.92 -11.83
CA PRO A 137 0.30 11.61 -11.46
C PRO A 137 0.29 13.07 -11.92
N SER A 138 -0.83 13.50 -12.49
CA SER A 138 -1.04 14.86 -12.99
C SER A 138 -2.41 15.38 -12.59
N ASP A 139 -2.53 16.69 -12.38
CA ASP A 139 -3.83 17.35 -12.16
C ASP A 139 -4.75 17.32 -13.37
N ASP A 140 -4.24 16.95 -14.54
CA ASP A 140 -5.05 16.71 -15.74
C ASP A 140 -5.87 15.41 -15.61
N ASP A 141 -5.38 14.45 -14.82
CA ASP A 141 -6.03 13.16 -14.61
C ASP A 141 -7.03 13.21 -13.46
N THR A 142 -8.24 12.74 -13.69
CA THR A 142 -9.30 12.71 -12.66
C THR A 142 -8.89 11.96 -11.38
N PRO A 143 -8.22 10.80 -11.41
CA PRO A 143 -7.83 10.08 -10.19
C PRO A 143 -6.90 10.86 -9.26
N PHE A 144 -6.13 11.80 -9.77
CA PHE A 144 -5.26 12.65 -8.97
C PHE A 144 -5.93 13.99 -8.62
N ARG A 145 -6.63 14.59 -9.58
CA ARG A 145 -7.30 15.89 -9.41
C ARG A 145 -8.33 15.93 -8.29
N ILE A 146 -9.03 14.81 -8.03
CA ILE A 146 -10.06 14.75 -6.97
C ILE A 146 -9.47 14.73 -5.56
N LEU A 147 -8.17 14.47 -5.41
CA LEU A 147 -7.50 14.45 -4.12
C LEU A 147 -7.27 15.88 -3.59
N SER A 148 -7.39 16.06 -2.28
CA SER A 148 -6.90 17.28 -1.62
C SER A 148 -5.38 17.35 -1.68
N ASP A 149 -4.78 18.54 -1.49
CA ASP A 149 -3.32 18.71 -1.58
C ASP A 149 -2.55 17.80 -0.61
N THR A 150 -3.06 17.63 0.61
CA THR A 150 -2.47 16.69 1.58
C THR A 150 -2.59 15.24 1.12
N ALA A 151 -3.73 14.86 0.55
CA ALA A 151 -3.95 13.52 -0.01
C ALA A 151 -3.09 13.27 -1.25
N LYS A 152 -2.86 14.28 -2.10
CA LYS A 152 -1.93 14.21 -3.24
C LYS A 152 -0.52 13.89 -2.79
N MET A 153 -0.01 14.57 -1.77
CA MET A 153 1.32 14.29 -1.23
C MET A 153 1.43 12.87 -0.66
N THR A 154 0.42 12.42 0.07
CA THR A 154 0.35 11.03 0.54
C THR A 154 0.33 10.06 -0.65
N ALA A 155 -0.54 10.27 -1.62
CA ALA A 155 -0.64 9.41 -2.80
C ALA A 155 0.68 9.31 -3.58
N LEU A 156 1.38 10.43 -3.83
CA LEU A 156 2.69 10.44 -4.51
C LEU A 156 3.70 9.56 -3.76
N LYS A 157 3.78 9.69 -2.44
CA LYS A 157 4.66 8.87 -1.60
C LYS A 157 4.31 7.39 -1.68
N LEU A 158 3.03 7.04 -1.59
CA LEU A 158 2.58 5.65 -1.65
C LEU A 158 2.79 5.04 -3.04
N ILE A 159 2.50 5.79 -4.13
CA ILE A 159 2.71 5.35 -5.51
C ILE A 159 4.19 5.06 -5.76
N SER A 160 5.09 5.92 -5.28
CA SER A 160 6.53 5.75 -5.49
C SER A 160 7.07 4.49 -4.83
N ILE A 161 6.67 4.21 -3.58
CA ILE A 161 7.02 2.96 -2.88
C ILE A 161 6.39 1.77 -3.59
N PHE A 162 5.11 1.85 -3.96
CA PHE A 162 4.39 0.76 -4.61
C PHE A 162 5.05 0.34 -5.91
N ARG A 163 5.43 1.28 -6.77
CA ARG A 163 6.14 0.99 -8.03
C ARG A 163 7.47 0.28 -7.81
N MET A 164 8.25 0.69 -6.80
CA MET A 164 9.50 0.02 -6.47
C MET A 164 9.27 -1.43 -6.00
N VAL A 165 8.39 -1.63 -5.02
CA VAL A 165 8.18 -2.98 -4.47
C VAL A 165 7.60 -3.93 -5.50
N ARG A 166 6.75 -3.43 -6.39
CA ARG A 166 6.23 -4.22 -7.49
C ARG A 166 7.33 -4.57 -8.51
N ALA A 167 8.26 -3.68 -8.78
CA ALA A 167 9.42 -3.96 -9.63
C ALA A 167 10.30 -5.06 -9.03
N MET A 168 10.46 -5.09 -7.70
CA MET A 168 11.24 -6.12 -6.99
C MET A 168 10.67 -7.54 -7.08
N ASP A 169 9.41 -7.71 -7.44
CA ASP A 169 8.79 -9.02 -7.72
C ASP A 169 8.03 -9.05 -9.05
N ILE A 170 8.57 -8.38 -10.07
CA ILE A 170 7.92 -8.28 -11.40
C ILE A 170 7.71 -9.64 -12.05
N SER A 171 8.60 -10.59 -11.83
CA SER A 171 8.46 -11.99 -12.32
C SER A 171 7.47 -12.81 -11.50
N ARG A 172 6.98 -12.33 -10.35
CA ARG A 172 6.06 -13.00 -9.41
C ARG A 172 6.61 -14.32 -8.84
N LYS A 173 7.93 -14.44 -8.79
CA LYS A 173 8.63 -15.65 -8.30
C LYS A 173 9.21 -15.47 -6.90
N GLN A 174 9.01 -14.31 -6.27
CA GLN A 174 9.52 -13.95 -4.95
C GLN A 174 11.01 -14.32 -4.80
N LYS A 175 11.82 -13.94 -5.77
CA LYS A 175 13.25 -14.28 -5.84
C LYS A 175 14.10 -13.55 -4.79
N MET A 176 13.71 -12.34 -4.41
CA MET A 176 14.39 -11.55 -3.40
C MET A 176 13.96 -11.96 -2.01
N LYS A 177 14.93 -12.38 -1.19
CA LYS A 177 14.72 -12.87 0.19
C LYS A 177 15.48 -11.98 1.17
N ASP A 178 15.15 -12.11 2.45
CA ASP A 178 15.86 -11.48 3.57
C ASP A 178 16.13 -9.97 3.35
N ILE A 179 15.09 -9.28 2.83
CA ILE A 179 15.20 -7.87 2.45
C ILE A 179 15.40 -7.02 3.70
N THR A 180 16.36 -6.12 3.62
CA THR A 180 16.58 -5.05 4.60
C THR A 180 16.64 -3.70 3.89
N ALA A 181 16.27 -2.64 4.60
CA ALA A 181 16.36 -1.29 4.09
C ALA A 181 16.88 -0.34 5.17
N ARG A 182 17.75 0.58 4.77
CA ARG A 182 18.29 1.61 5.69
C ARG A 182 18.51 2.92 4.93
N ALA A 183 18.08 4.02 5.51
CA ALA A 183 18.44 5.35 5.03
C ALA A 183 19.70 5.86 5.74
N THR A 184 20.72 6.21 4.98
CA THR A 184 21.99 6.76 5.47
C THR A 184 22.31 8.02 4.68
N GLY A 185 22.37 9.19 5.35
CA GLY A 185 22.43 10.47 4.63
C GLY A 185 21.27 10.58 3.66
N ASP A 186 21.51 10.92 2.42
CA ASP A 186 20.49 11.09 1.40
C ASP A 186 20.36 9.87 0.48
N ILE A 187 20.76 8.68 0.97
CA ILE A 187 20.68 7.43 0.22
C ILE A 187 19.83 6.44 1.00
N LEU A 188 18.86 5.81 0.34
CA LEU A 188 18.15 4.62 0.80
C LEU A 188 18.82 3.39 0.18
N ILE A 189 19.40 2.53 1.00
CA ILE A 189 20.00 1.27 0.59
C ILE A 189 19.03 0.16 0.91
N ILE A 190 18.65 -0.63 -0.12
CA ILE A 190 17.82 -1.82 0.00
C ILE A 190 18.71 -3.01 -0.36
N GLU A 191 18.92 -3.91 0.60
CA GLU A 191 19.73 -5.11 0.40
C GLU A 191 18.84 -6.35 0.39
N TYR A 192 19.19 -7.34 -0.42
CA TYR A 192 18.46 -8.61 -0.51
C TYR A 192 19.39 -9.79 -0.79
N ASP A 193 18.94 -10.99 -0.42
CA ASP A 193 19.56 -12.25 -0.81
C ASP A 193 18.77 -12.90 -1.93
N SER A 194 19.47 -13.57 -2.85
CA SER A 194 18.83 -14.37 -3.88
C SER A 194 19.77 -15.48 -4.39
N ARG A 195 19.20 -16.65 -4.65
CA ARG A 195 19.90 -17.73 -5.37
C ARG A 195 19.58 -17.77 -6.85
N GLU A 196 18.64 -16.94 -7.28
CA GLU A 196 18.15 -16.87 -8.65
C GLU A 196 18.68 -15.62 -9.38
N ASN A 197 18.53 -15.62 -10.71
CA ASN A 197 18.82 -14.45 -11.52
C ASN A 197 17.72 -13.39 -11.30
N THR A 198 18.10 -12.23 -10.81
CA THR A 198 17.24 -11.08 -10.50
C THR A 198 17.41 -9.91 -11.48
N ALA A 199 18.04 -10.15 -12.64
CA ALA A 199 18.31 -9.09 -13.61
C ALA A 199 17.06 -8.34 -14.08
N LEU A 200 15.94 -9.06 -14.24
CA LEU A 200 14.65 -8.44 -14.62
C LEU A 200 14.12 -7.52 -13.52
N GLU A 201 14.14 -7.99 -12.27
CA GLU A 201 13.70 -7.23 -11.12
C GLU A 201 14.55 -5.98 -10.92
N THR A 202 15.88 -6.12 -10.99
CA THR A 202 16.82 -5.00 -10.86
C THR A 202 16.62 -3.97 -11.97
N TRP A 203 16.49 -4.41 -13.22
CA TRP A 203 16.23 -3.53 -14.34
C TRP A 203 14.90 -2.77 -14.21
N MET A 204 13.84 -3.47 -13.78
CA MET A 204 12.54 -2.82 -13.55
C MET A 204 12.57 -1.87 -12.35
N PHE A 205 13.34 -2.20 -11.31
CA PHE A 205 13.55 -1.31 -10.18
C PHE A 205 14.25 -0.01 -10.63
N ASP A 206 15.33 -0.12 -11.39
CA ASP A 206 16.07 1.04 -11.91
C ASP A 206 15.20 1.95 -12.80
N LYS A 207 14.25 1.38 -13.53
CA LYS A 207 13.28 2.17 -14.30
C LYS A 207 12.26 2.93 -13.44
N ASN A 208 11.97 2.45 -12.24
CA ASN A 208 10.96 3.04 -11.37
C ASN A 208 11.52 3.91 -10.24
N LYS A 209 12.84 3.83 -9.97
CA LYS A 209 13.47 4.54 -8.86
C LYS A 209 13.45 6.05 -8.99
N GLU A 210 13.57 6.57 -10.21
CA GLU A 210 13.60 8.02 -10.47
C GLU A 210 12.37 8.74 -9.89
N PHE A 211 11.19 8.13 -10.03
CA PHE A 211 9.98 8.71 -9.45
C PHE A 211 10.03 8.74 -7.92
N PHE A 212 10.58 7.71 -7.29
CA PHE A 212 10.78 7.69 -5.83
C PHE A 212 11.81 8.75 -5.41
N GLU A 213 12.93 8.85 -6.11
CA GLU A 213 13.99 9.82 -5.84
C GLU A 213 13.47 11.26 -5.93
N ASN A 214 12.63 11.56 -6.93
CA ASN A 214 12.00 12.87 -7.08
C ASN A 214 10.99 13.18 -5.95
N VAL A 215 10.23 12.19 -5.47
CA VAL A 215 9.23 12.38 -4.42
C VAL A 215 9.86 12.52 -3.04
N TYR A 216 10.92 11.75 -2.76
CA TYR A 216 11.53 11.71 -1.42
C TYR A 216 12.80 12.57 -1.31
N GLY A 217 13.40 13.00 -2.42
CA GLY A 217 14.68 13.69 -2.43
C GLY A 217 15.83 12.80 -1.94
N LEU A 218 15.74 11.49 -2.12
CA LEU A 218 16.71 10.49 -1.69
C LEU A 218 17.13 9.64 -2.89
N GLU A 219 18.42 9.44 -3.09
CA GLU A 219 18.91 8.39 -3.98
C GLU A 219 18.50 7.00 -3.44
N VAL A 220 18.15 6.06 -4.31
CA VAL A 220 17.86 4.69 -3.89
C VAL A 220 18.72 3.68 -4.60
N LYS A 221 19.27 2.73 -3.83
CA LYS A 221 20.10 1.62 -4.33
C LYS A 221 19.50 0.28 -3.94
N LEU A 222 19.48 -0.64 -4.90
CA LEU A 222 19.10 -2.03 -4.69
C LEU A 222 20.32 -2.91 -4.86
N GLU A 223 20.77 -3.55 -3.79
CA GLU A 223 22.03 -4.30 -3.73
C GLU A 223 21.78 -5.74 -3.34
N ARG A 224 22.42 -6.68 -4.06
CA ARG A 224 22.41 -8.09 -3.72
C ARG A 224 23.58 -8.37 -2.77
N ARG A 225 23.31 -9.05 -1.67
CA ARG A 225 24.33 -9.57 -0.74
C ARG A 225 24.96 -10.87 -1.26
#